data_566b3ccc2b78ff72235a1c83505df333
#
_entry.id   566b3ccc2b78ff72235a1c83505df333
#
_cell.length_a   1.000
_cell.length_b   1.000
_cell.length_c   1.000
_cell.angle_alpha   90.00
_cell.angle_beta   90.00
_cell.angle_gamma   90.00
#
_symmetry.space_group_name_H-M   'P 1'
#
loop_
_entity.id
_entity.type
_entity.pdbx_description
1 polymer ?
#
loop_
_entity_poly.entity_id
_entity_poly.type
_entity_poly.pdbx_seq_one_letter_code
_entity_poly.pdbx_strand_id
1 'polypeptide(L)'
;MKLTERLGKEWIFFDGGMGTILQEHGLKAGELPETWNLSHPDEIIALNRSYFEAGCDVVNTNTFGANALKYPDNLQEIVQAAVSHAKTARQQAGREDAYIALDIGPTGKLLQPMGDLPFERAVELFGETIRIGAAAGADLVLIETMSDSYEAKAAVLAAKENCDLPVLVTLIFDEKGKLLTGGTVDSTVAMLEGLRVDALGVNCGLGPKQMHPIIKRLTQVSSLPIIVNPNAGLPRSENGKTVFDIAPAEFSDLMEEIAGMGVQALGGCCGTTPEHLRLTIEK
;
A
#
# COMPACT_ATOMS: atom_id res chain seq x y z
N MET A 1 -3.11 12.12 -17.72
CA MET A 1 -4.41 12.25 -17.00
C MET A 1 -4.12 12.12 -15.51
N LYS A 2 -4.85 12.80 -14.63
CA LYS A 2 -4.68 12.62 -13.18
C LYS A 2 -5.28 11.28 -12.74
N LEU A 3 -4.68 10.61 -11.75
CA LEU A 3 -5.22 9.35 -11.22
C LEU A 3 -6.68 9.48 -10.77
N THR A 4 -7.03 10.59 -10.10
CA THR A 4 -8.40 10.87 -9.62
C THR A 4 -9.44 11.00 -10.73
N GLU A 5 -9.03 11.23 -11.97
CA GLU A 5 -9.93 11.27 -13.13
C GLU A 5 -10.23 9.86 -13.67
N ARG A 6 -9.35 8.89 -13.38
CA ARG A 6 -9.42 7.48 -13.78
C ARG A 6 -10.13 6.62 -12.73
N LEU A 7 -9.89 6.88 -11.44
CA LEU A 7 -10.47 6.11 -10.32
C LEU A 7 -12.00 6.03 -10.42
N GLY A 8 -12.54 4.81 -10.29
CA GLY A 8 -13.97 4.54 -10.41
C GLY A 8 -14.53 4.58 -11.84
N LYS A 9 -13.70 4.79 -12.86
CA LYS A 9 -14.11 4.83 -14.28
C LYS A 9 -13.31 3.85 -15.15
N GLU A 10 -12.06 3.61 -14.78
CA GLU A 10 -11.13 2.73 -15.49
C GLU A 10 -10.59 1.69 -14.52
N TRP A 11 -10.09 0.59 -15.06
CA TRP A 11 -9.29 -0.35 -14.29
C TRP A 11 -7.98 0.32 -13.89
N ILE A 12 -7.62 0.22 -12.62
CA ILE A 12 -6.36 0.70 -12.05
C ILE A 12 -5.67 -0.47 -11.37
N PHE A 13 -4.46 -0.75 -11.76
CA PHE A 13 -3.68 -1.86 -11.19
C PHE A 13 -2.54 -1.33 -10.35
N PHE A 14 -2.55 -1.71 -9.08
CA PHE A 14 -1.46 -1.47 -8.13
C PHE A 14 -0.44 -2.60 -8.23
N ASP A 15 0.75 -2.35 -7.72
CA ASP A 15 1.80 -3.33 -7.58
C ASP A 15 1.49 -4.40 -6.50
N GLY A 16 2.52 -5.14 -6.10
CA GLY A 16 2.41 -6.26 -5.16
C GLY A 16 3.45 -6.21 -4.04
N GLY A 17 3.83 -7.40 -3.56
CA GLY A 17 4.68 -7.55 -2.39
C GLY A 17 6.10 -7.10 -2.59
N MET A 18 6.48 -5.92 -2.10
CA MET A 18 7.87 -5.48 -2.08
C MET A 18 8.67 -6.25 -1.01
N GLY A 19 8.26 -6.19 0.25
CA GLY A 19 9.02 -6.76 1.36
C GLY A 19 9.27 -8.27 1.24
N THR A 20 8.32 -9.04 0.72
CA THR A 20 8.48 -10.48 0.51
C THR A 20 9.50 -10.80 -0.58
N ILE A 21 9.53 -10.04 -1.66
CA ILE A 21 10.52 -10.22 -2.73
C ILE A 21 11.91 -9.81 -2.25
N LEU A 22 12.05 -8.71 -1.50
CA LEU A 22 13.34 -8.30 -0.93
C LEU A 22 13.89 -9.37 0.02
N GLN A 23 13.03 -10.08 0.79
CA GLN A 23 13.45 -11.21 1.62
C GLN A 23 13.95 -12.39 0.77
N GLU A 24 13.35 -12.67 -0.38
CA GLU A 24 13.84 -13.67 -1.32
C GLU A 24 15.20 -13.26 -1.92
N HIS A 25 15.43 -11.97 -2.13
CA HIS A 25 16.67 -11.40 -2.64
C HIS A 25 17.75 -11.23 -1.56
N GLY A 26 17.46 -11.57 -0.30
CA GLY A 26 18.47 -11.60 0.77
C GLY A 26 18.31 -10.61 1.89
N LEU A 27 17.23 -9.82 1.93
CA LEU A 27 16.89 -8.99 3.09
C LEU A 27 16.75 -9.89 4.33
N LYS A 28 17.53 -9.62 5.36
CA LYS A 28 17.60 -10.46 6.56
C LYS A 28 16.44 -10.18 7.51
N ALA A 29 16.08 -11.17 8.29
CA ALA A 29 15.09 -11.00 9.34
C ALA A 29 15.53 -9.90 10.33
N GLY A 30 14.64 -8.92 10.56
CA GLY A 30 14.90 -7.77 11.42
C GLY A 30 15.62 -6.59 10.73
N GLU A 31 16.08 -6.75 9.49
CA GLU A 31 16.55 -5.64 8.66
C GLU A 31 15.38 -4.84 8.15
N LEU A 32 15.53 -3.52 8.12
CA LEU A 32 14.48 -2.61 7.65
C LEU A 32 14.58 -2.46 6.12
N PRO A 33 13.54 -2.79 5.36
CA PRO A 33 13.56 -2.78 3.89
C PRO A 33 13.99 -1.43 3.29
N GLU A 34 13.62 -0.34 3.93
CA GLU A 34 13.88 1.01 3.42
C GLU A 34 15.37 1.37 3.40
N THR A 35 16.22 0.66 4.18
CA THR A 35 17.69 0.84 4.12
C THR A 35 18.26 0.43 2.77
N TRP A 36 17.57 -0.45 2.04
CA TRP A 36 17.98 -0.88 0.70
C TRP A 36 17.86 0.23 -0.35
N ASN A 37 17.10 1.27 -0.08
CA ASN A 37 17.10 2.46 -0.94
C ASN A 37 18.50 3.10 -1.05
N LEU A 38 19.35 2.93 -0.02
CA LEU A 38 20.71 3.47 0.00
C LEU A 38 21.77 2.40 -0.31
N SER A 39 21.57 1.17 0.19
CA SER A 39 22.58 0.11 0.10
C SER A 39 22.43 -0.78 -1.15
N HIS A 40 21.20 -0.92 -1.70
CA HIS A 40 20.90 -1.80 -2.84
C HIS A 40 19.98 -1.09 -3.86
N PRO A 41 20.36 0.10 -4.36
CA PRO A 41 19.49 0.90 -5.24
C PRO A 41 19.09 0.14 -6.51
N ASP A 42 19.99 -0.63 -7.10
CA ASP A 42 19.73 -1.36 -8.33
C ASP A 42 18.65 -2.43 -8.15
N GLU A 43 18.59 -3.09 -6.97
CA GLU A 43 17.55 -4.07 -6.64
C GLU A 43 16.18 -3.41 -6.52
N ILE A 44 16.10 -2.25 -5.84
CA ILE A 44 14.85 -1.49 -5.71
C ILE A 44 14.36 -1.01 -7.07
N ILE A 45 15.27 -0.47 -7.91
CA ILE A 45 14.94 -0.03 -9.27
C ILE A 45 14.43 -1.22 -10.11
N ALA A 46 15.14 -2.35 -10.07
CA ALA A 46 14.78 -3.54 -10.82
C ALA A 46 13.41 -4.09 -10.41
N LEU A 47 13.11 -4.12 -9.11
CA LEU A 47 11.82 -4.57 -8.59
C LEU A 47 10.68 -3.64 -9.01
N ASN A 48 10.82 -2.34 -8.80
CA ASN A 48 9.81 -1.38 -9.25
C ASN A 48 9.58 -1.44 -10.76
N ARG A 49 10.67 -1.57 -11.54
CA ARG A 49 10.58 -1.71 -13.00
C ARG A 49 9.78 -2.95 -13.39
N SER A 50 9.99 -4.09 -12.73
CA SER A 50 9.28 -5.32 -13.04
C SER A 50 7.76 -5.22 -12.84
N TYR A 51 7.30 -4.43 -11.88
CA TYR A 51 5.88 -4.14 -11.70
C TYR A 51 5.33 -3.20 -12.79
N PHE A 52 6.09 -2.18 -13.19
CA PHE A 52 5.70 -1.34 -14.34
C PHE A 52 5.64 -2.16 -15.64
N GLU A 53 6.62 -3.04 -15.87
CA GLU A 53 6.65 -3.95 -17.03
C GLU A 53 5.52 -4.97 -17.00
N ALA A 54 5.07 -5.41 -15.82
CA ALA A 54 3.88 -6.26 -15.65
C ALA A 54 2.57 -5.55 -16.02
N GLY A 55 2.58 -4.22 -16.16
CA GLY A 55 1.41 -3.41 -16.56
C GLY A 55 0.77 -2.62 -15.42
N CYS A 56 1.34 -2.63 -14.21
CA CYS A 56 0.79 -1.87 -13.08
C CYS A 56 0.73 -0.36 -13.39
N ASP A 57 -0.40 0.26 -13.07
CA ASP A 57 -0.62 1.71 -13.21
C ASP A 57 -0.02 2.50 -12.04
N VAL A 58 0.02 1.90 -10.86
CA VAL A 58 0.53 2.50 -9.63
C VAL A 58 1.58 1.58 -9.02
N VAL A 59 2.78 2.12 -8.78
CA VAL A 59 3.87 1.40 -8.11
C VAL A 59 4.29 2.16 -6.86
N ASN A 60 4.43 1.43 -5.77
CA ASN A 60 4.77 1.96 -4.46
C ASN A 60 6.28 2.25 -4.35
N THR A 61 6.62 3.33 -3.67
CA THR A 61 7.99 3.55 -3.21
C THR A 61 8.33 2.61 -2.06
N ASN A 62 9.59 2.26 -1.90
CA ASN A 62 10.05 1.47 -0.75
C ASN A 62 10.15 2.36 0.50
N THR A 63 9.00 2.83 1.02
CA THR A 63 8.91 3.77 2.15
C THR A 63 7.86 3.38 3.20
N PHE A 64 7.32 2.16 3.13
CA PHE A 64 6.25 1.67 4.02
C PHE A 64 6.51 1.95 5.51
N GLY A 65 7.71 1.66 6.01
CA GLY A 65 8.09 1.88 7.39
C GLY A 65 8.90 3.15 7.64
N ALA A 66 9.09 4.01 6.61
CA ALA A 66 9.91 5.20 6.71
C ALA A 66 9.26 6.29 7.58
N ASN A 67 9.74 6.45 8.78
CA ASN A 67 9.37 7.54 9.69
C ASN A 67 10.54 7.91 10.63
N ALA A 68 10.46 9.07 11.25
CA ALA A 68 11.55 9.58 12.11
C ALA A 68 11.78 8.75 13.40
N LEU A 69 10.87 7.87 13.80
CA LEU A 69 11.12 6.95 14.93
C LEU A 69 12.10 5.83 14.54
N LYS A 70 12.07 5.40 13.29
CA LYS A 70 12.95 4.34 12.76
C LYS A 70 14.22 4.93 12.12
N TYR A 71 14.13 6.10 11.53
CA TYR A 71 15.18 6.76 10.74
C TYR A 71 15.43 8.21 11.20
N PRO A 72 15.83 8.44 12.47
CA PRO A 72 15.94 9.79 13.02
C PRO A 72 16.98 10.66 12.29
N ASP A 73 18.02 10.06 11.71
CA ASP A 73 19.15 10.77 11.14
C ASP A 73 19.12 10.87 9.60
N ASN A 74 18.43 9.94 8.90
CA ASN A 74 18.52 9.81 7.45
C ASN A 74 17.18 9.59 6.74
N LEU A 75 16.06 9.92 7.39
CA LEU A 75 14.71 9.79 6.80
C LEU A 75 14.61 10.49 5.44
N GLN A 76 15.12 11.72 5.37
CA GLN A 76 15.08 12.51 4.14
C GLN A 76 15.79 11.81 2.98
N GLU A 77 16.99 11.30 3.23
CA GLU A 77 17.80 10.62 2.22
C GLU A 77 17.11 9.33 1.73
N ILE A 78 16.58 8.54 2.65
CA ILE A 78 15.86 7.28 2.35
C ILE A 78 14.63 7.56 1.47
N VAL A 79 13.77 8.51 1.84
CA VAL A 79 12.54 8.81 1.13
C VAL A 79 12.81 9.42 -0.25
N GLN A 80 13.80 10.34 -0.34
CA GLN A 80 14.20 10.92 -1.63
C GLN A 80 14.76 9.85 -2.58
N ALA A 81 15.62 8.95 -2.07
CA ALA A 81 16.16 7.85 -2.85
C ALA A 81 15.03 6.92 -3.36
N ALA A 82 14.09 6.54 -2.50
CA ALA A 82 12.97 5.68 -2.88
C ALA A 82 12.14 6.26 -4.04
N VAL A 83 11.76 7.54 -3.94
CA VAL A 83 11.01 8.22 -5.02
C VAL A 83 11.85 8.32 -6.30
N SER A 84 13.16 8.60 -6.19
CA SER A 84 14.08 8.65 -7.33
C SER A 84 14.19 7.29 -8.03
N HIS A 85 14.28 6.20 -7.26
CA HIS A 85 14.34 4.85 -7.79
C HIS A 85 13.07 4.46 -8.55
N ALA A 86 11.90 4.76 -8.00
CA ALA A 86 10.61 4.52 -8.66
C ALA A 86 10.50 5.34 -9.98
N LYS A 87 10.98 6.59 -10.00
CA LYS A 87 11.04 7.41 -11.24
C LYS A 87 11.96 6.79 -12.28
N THR A 88 13.15 6.35 -11.87
CA THR A 88 14.11 5.67 -12.75
C THR A 88 13.51 4.39 -13.32
N ALA A 89 12.85 3.59 -12.49
CA ALA A 89 12.18 2.36 -12.88
C ALA A 89 11.06 2.61 -13.90
N ARG A 90 10.20 3.62 -13.64
CA ARG A 90 9.13 4.04 -14.55
C ARG A 90 9.65 4.43 -15.91
N GLN A 91 10.70 5.24 -15.94
CA GLN A 91 11.36 5.67 -17.19
C GLN A 91 11.95 4.48 -17.95
N GLN A 92 12.67 3.57 -17.25
CA GLN A 92 13.25 2.37 -17.86
C GLN A 92 12.21 1.42 -18.44
N ALA A 93 11.04 1.34 -17.82
CA ALA A 93 9.90 0.53 -18.30
C ALA A 93 9.10 1.23 -19.42
N GLY A 94 9.38 2.49 -19.74
CA GLY A 94 8.62 3.26 -20.75
C GLY A 94 7.18 3.55 -20.34
N ARG A 95 6.87 3.56 -19.03
CA ARG A 95 5.52 3.73 -18.46
C ARG A 95 5.31 5.15 -17.91
N GLU A 96 5.53 6.16 -18.73
CA GLU A 96 5.34 7.57 -18.35
C GLU A 96 3.87 7.91 -17.99
N ASP A 97 2.93 7.04 -18.38
CA ASP A 97 1.51 7.09 -18.07
C ASP A 97 1.17 6.61 -16.65
N ALA A 98 2.08 5.84 -16.00
CA ALA A 98 1.90 5.25 -14.69
C ALA A 98 2.26 6.23 -13.55
N TYR A 99 1.86 5.91 -12.34
CA TYR A 99 1.97 6.75 -11.14
C TYR A 99 2.91 6.13 -10.10
N ILE A 100 3.56 6.99 -9.35
CA ILE A 100 4.41 6.63 -8.21
C ILE A 100 3.68 7.00 -6.93
N ALA A 101 3.32 6.00 -6.13
CA ALA A 101 2.70 6.18 -4.83
C ALA A 101 3.76 6.32 -3.74
N LEU A 102 3.70 7.41 -2.98
CA LEU A 102 4.42 7.48 -1.71
C LEU A 102 3.73 6.54 -0.73
N ASP A 103 4.37 5.43 -0.44
CA ASP A 103 3.85 4.39 0.44
C ASP A 103 4.05 4.76 1.91
N ILE A 104 2.96 4.82 2.67
CA ILE A 104 2.90 5.19 4.08
C ILE A 104 2.23 4.06 4.87
N GLY A 105 3.03 3.28 5.57
CA GLY A 105 2.55 2.27 6.52
C GLY A 105 2.42 2.80 7.94
N PRO A 106 1.97 1.96 8.90
CA PRO A 106 1.84 2.33 10.30
C PRO A 106 3.17 2.75 10.95
N THR A 107 3.11 3.61 11.96
CA THR A 107 4.29 4.05 12.74
C THR A 107 5.00 2.90 13.45
N GLY A 108 4.30 1.79 13.69
CA GLY A 108 4.76 0.66 14.51
C GLY A 108 4.51 0.88 16.00
N LYS A 109 3.76 1.91 16.37
CA LYS A 109 3.35 2.23 17.73
C LYS A 109 1.83 2.32 17.84
N LEU A 110 1.27 1.91 18.96
CA LEU A 110 -0.13 2.19 19.27
C LEU A 110 -0.29 3.62 19.79
N LEU A 111 -1.33 4.30 19.33
CA LEU A 111 -1.67 5.63 19.78
C LEU A 111 -2.33 5.59 21.18
N GLN A 112 -2.20 6.69 21.91
CA GLN A 112 -2.94 6.86 23.17
C GLN A 112 -4.45 6.77 22.96
N PRO A 113 -5.24 6.18 23.88
CA PRO A 113 -4.82 5.65 25.19
C PRO A 113 -4.36 4.19 25.14
N MET A 114 -4.38 3.50 24.01
CA MET A 114 -4.01 2.07 23.92
C MET A 114 -2.50 1.85 23.93
N GLY A 115 -1.72 2.82 23.50
CA GLY A 115 -0.27 2.87 23.52
C GLY A 115 0.25 4.17 24.12
N ASP A 116 1.47 4.52 23.78
CA ASP A 116 2.21 5.66 24.33
C ASP A 116 2.37 6.82 23.34
N LEU A 117 2.04 6.64 22.05
CA LEU A 117 2.20 7.67 21.03
C LEU A 117 1.03 8.67 21.05
N PRO A 118 1.27 9.97 21.31
CA PRO A 118 0.22 11.00 21.19
C PRO A 118 -0.24 11.15 19.74
N PHE A 119 -1.52 11.47 19.54
CA PHE A 119 -2.12 11.66 18.21
C PHE A 119 -1.39 12.73 17.39
N GLU A 120 -1.15 13.89 18.00
CA GLU A 120 -0.47 15.02 17.35
C GLU A 120 0.94 14.64 16.91
N ARG A 121 1.63 13.82 17.74
CA ARG A 121 2.96 13.32 17.37
C ARG A 121 2.92 12.35 16.19
N ALA A 122 1.87 11.53 16.08
CA ALA A 122 1.67 10.68 14.91
C ALA A 122 1.44 11.53 13.64
N VAL A 123 0.63 12.59 13.72
CA VAL A 123 0.42 13.55 12.60
C VAL A 123 1.75 14.18 12.16
N GLU A 124 2.60 14.62 13.09
CA GLU A 124 3.92 15.17 12.79
C GLU A 124 4.83 14.16 12.07
N LEU A 125 4.89 12.92 12.58
CA LEU A 125 5.73 11.84 12.00
C LEU A 125 5.32 11.52 10.56
N PHE A 126 4.03 11.34 10.30
CA PHE A 126 3.53 11.13 8.95
C PHE A 126 3.77 12.36 8.06
N GLY A 127 3.52 13.56 8.58
CA GLY A 127 3.70 14.82 7.85
C GLY A 127 5.13 15.05 7.40
N GLU A 128 6.12 14.64 8.19
CA GLU A 128 7.53 14.73 7.82
C GLU A 128 7.86 13.87 6.59
N THR A 129 7.47 12.58 6.61
CA THR A 129 7.68 11.66 5.48
C THR A 129 6.93 12.13 4.23
N ILE A 130 5.68 12.58 4.39
CA ILE A 130 4.84 13.04 3.28
C ILE A 130 5.41 14.29 2.62
N ARG A 131 5.87 15.28 3.40
CA ARG A 131 6.52 16.48 2.84
C ARG A 131 7.74 16.14 1.99
N ILE A 132 8.59 15.23 2.48
CA ILE A 132 9.78 14.78 1.76
C ILE A 132 9.39 14.09 0.46
N GLY A 133 8.47 13.12 0.49
CA GLY A 133 8.06 12.35 -0.67
C GLY A 133 7.34 13.20 -1.72
N ALA A 134 6.45 14.10 -1.30
CA ALA A 134 5.79 15.04 -2.19
C ALA A 134 6.79 16.00 -2.87
N ALA A 135 7.74 16.56 -2.12
CA ALA A 135 8.80 17.41 -2.66
C ALA A 135 9.75 16.64 -3.61
N ALA A 136 9.98 15.35 -3.37
CA ALA A 136 10.73 14.47 -4.26
C ALA A 136 9.96 14.13 -5.54
N GLY A 137 8.64 14.40 -5.59
CA GLY A 137 7.77 14.29 -6.76
C GLY A 137 7.09 12.92 -6.89
N ALA A 138 6.59 12.36 -5.81
CA ALA A 138 5.57 11.33 -5.84
C ALA A 138 4.28 11.89 -6.48
N ASP A 139 3.47 11.01 -7.09
CA ASP A 139 2.24 11.41 -7.79
C ASP A 139 1.00 11.33 -6.88
N LEU A 140 1.04 10.52 -5.82
CA LEU A 140 -0.01 10.34 -4.83
C LEU A 140 0.56 9.87 -3.49
N VAL A 141 -0.25 9.92 -2.43
CA VAL A 141 0.02 9.30 -1.14
C VAL A 141 -0.87 8.08 -0.97
N LEU A 142 -0.28 6.90 -0.79
CA LEU A 142 -0.98 5.68 -0.41
C LEU A 142 -0.70 5.38 1.06
N ILE A 143 -1.70 5.55 1.89
CA ILE A 143 -1.67 5.16 3.30
C ILE A 143 -2.21 3.73 3.37
N GLU A 144 -1.37 2.74 3.72
CA GLU A 144 -1.79 1.35 3.63
C GLU A 144 -1.57 0.55 4.91
N THR A 145 -2.27 -0.58 4.99
CA THR A 145 -2.13 -1.57 6.08
C THR A 145 -2.44 -1.00 7.47
N MET A 146 -3.28 0.02 7.53
CA MET A 146 -3.66 0.64 8.80
C MET A 146 -4.59 -0.29 9.59
N SER A 147 -4.17 -0.67 10.79
CA SER A 147 -4.91 -1.56 11.71
C SER A 147 -5.68 -0.80 12.80
N ASP A 148 -5.48 0.51 12.87
CA ASP A 148 -6.12 1.44 13.80
C ASP A 148 -6.72 2.62 13.04
N SER A 149 -8.03 2.84 13.22
CA SER A 149 -8.73 3.96 12.60
C SER A 149 -8.21 5.32 13.08
N TYR A 150 -7.73 5.40 14.31
CA TYR A 150 -7.21 6.65 14.88
C TYR A 150 -5.84 6.98 14.28
N GLU A 151 -4.98 5.98 14.06
CA GLU A 151 -3.71 6.16 13.34
C GLU A 151 -3.94 6.49 11.86
N ALA A 152 -4.88 5.80 11.18
CA ALA A 152 -5.26 6.14 9.82
C ALA A 152 -5.74 7.58 9.69
N LYS A 153 -6.55 8.07 10.65
CA LYS A 153 -6.96 9.48 10.72
C LYS A 153 -5.76 10.43 10.83
N ALA A 154 -4.79 10.11 11.68
CA ALA A 154 -3.58 10.93 11.84
C ALA A 154 -2.79 11.03 10.53
N ALA A 155 -2.62 9.91 9.82
CA ALA A 155 -1.93 9.86 8.53
C ALA A 155 -2.66 10.66 7.44
N VAL A 156 -4.00 10.56 7.38
CA VAL A 156 -4.80 11.35 6.41
C VAL A 156 -4.72 12.84 6.70
N LEU A 157 -4.85 13.25 7.97
CA LEU A 157 -4.70 14.67 8.35
C LEU A 157 -3.30 15.18 7.98
N ALA A 158 -2.26 14.41 8.29
CA ALA A 158 -0.90 14.74 7.90
C ALA A 158 -0.76 14.94 6.38
N ALA A 159 -1.38 14.08 5.56
CA ALA A 159 -1.34 14.22 4.11
C ALA A 159 -2.06 15.49 3.64
N LYS A 160 -3.28 15.73 4.14
CA LYS A 160 -4.09 16.92 3.75
C LYS A 160 -3.45 18.24 4.20
N GLU A 161 -2.66 18.26 5.28
CA GLU A 161 -1.99 19.45 5.78
C GLU A 161 -0.64 19.73 5.10
N ASN A 162 -0.02 18.73 4.46
CA ASN A 162 1.35 18.84 3.98
C ASN A 162 1.53 18.70 2.46
N CYS A 163 0.49 18.33 1.70
CA CYS A 163 0.55 18.28 0.24
C CYS A 163 -0.84 18.35 -0.40
N ASP A 164 -0.86 18.62 -1.72
CA ASP A 164 -2.07 18.63 -2.55
C ASP A 164 -2.21 17.34 -3.39
N LEU A 165 -1.45 16.29 -3.05
CA LEU A 165 -1.49 15.03 -3.76
C LEU A 165 -2.80 14.26 -3.45
N PRO A 166 -3.29 13.41 -4.37
CA PRO A 166 -4.35 12.46 -4.06
C PRO A 166 -3.98 11.58 -2.88
N VAL A 167 -4.95 11.31 -2.00
CA VAL A 167 -4.76 10.49 -0.80
C VAL A 167 -5.64 9.26 -0.87
N LEU A 168 -5.02 8.10 -0.96
CA LEU A 168 -5.66 6.80 -1.00
C LEU A 168 -5.36 6.05 0.31
N VAL A 169 -6.35 5.31 0.82
CA VAL A 169 -6.21 4.63 2.12
C VAL A 169 -6.68 3.19 2.05
N THR A 170 -5.84 2.25 2.44
CA THR A 170 -6.24 0.85 2.66
C THR A 170 -5.99 0.42 4.10
N LEU A 171 -6.85 -0.44 4.60
CA LEU A 171 -6.82 -0.91 5.98
C LEU A 171 -6.74 -2.42 6.02
N ILE A 172 -6.22 -2.95 7.13
CA ILE A 172 -6.16 -4.37 7.40
C ILE A 172 -7.26 -4.76 8.39
N PHE A 173 -8.17 -5.62 7.94
CA PHE A 173 -9.25 -6.17 8.76
C PHE A 173 -9.00 -7.65 9.08
N ASP A 174 -9.54 -8.10 10.19
CA ASP A 174 -9.68 -9.54 10.46
C ASP A 174 -10.82 -10.15 9.62
N GLU A 175 -10.99 -11.46 9.64
CA GLU A 175 -12.05 -12.18 8.92
C GLU A 175 -13.48 -11.75 9.32
N LYS A 176 -13.64 -11.07 10.47
CA LYS A 176 -14.91 -10.54 10.96
C LYS A 176 -15.15 -9.08 10.54
N GLY A 177 -14.26 -8.51 9.74
CA GLY A 177 -14.32 -7.12 9.30
C GLY A 177 -14.05 -6.10 10.41
N LYS A 178 -13.14 -6.44 11.34
CA LYS A 178 -12.72 -5.57 12.44
C LYS A 178 -11.25 -5.20 12.29
N LEU A 179 -10.95 -3.94 12.59
CA LEU A 179 -9.58 -3.49 12.83
C LEU A 179 -9.07 -4.00 14.18
N LEU A 180 -7.77 -4.01 14.38
CA LEU A 180 -7.12 -4.38 15.64
C LEU A 180 -7.71 -3.62 16.84
N THR A 181 -8.01 -2.34 16.67
CA THR A 181 -8.58 -1.46 17.69
C THR A 181 -10.12 -1.47 17.73
N GLY A 182 -10.76 -2.38 17.00
CA GLY A 182 -12.20 -2.62 17.04
C GLY A 182 -13.06 -1.85 16.03
N GLY A 183 -12.47 -0.98 15.21
CA GLY A 183 -13.17 -0.28 14.12
C GLY A 183 -13.81 -1.27 13.14
N THR A 184 -15.00 -0.93 12.61
CA THR A 184 -15.71 -1.73 11.60
C THR A 184 -15.51 -1.16 10.20
N VAL A 185 -15.83 -1.92 9.15
CA VAL A 185 -15.88 -1.41 7.78
C VAL A 185 -16.71 -0.14 7.70
N ASP A 186 -17.93 -0.14 8.26
CA ASP A 186 -18.84 1.01 8.23
C ASP A 186 -18.27 2.26 8.90
N SER A 187 -17.73 2.11 10.11
CA SER A 187 -17.16 3.25 10.85
C SER A 187 -15.93 3.82 10.15
N THR A 188 -15.16 2.95 9.49
CA THR A 188 -13.94 3.34 8.79
C THR A 188 -14.26 4.08 7.49
N VAL A 189 -15.24 3.57 6.72
CA VAL A 189 -15.74 4.25 5.51
C VAL A 189 -16.26 5.63 5.86
N ALA A 190 -17.15 5.74 6.87
CA ALA A 190 -17.70 7.03 7.28
C ALA A 190 -16.61 8.04 7.68
N MET A 191 -15.56 7.58 8.39
CA MET A 191 -14.42 8.42 8.78
C MET A 191 -13.63 8.88 7.55
N LEU A 192 -13.26 7.97 6.66
CA LEU A 192 -12.41 8.28 5.50
C LEU A 192 -13.13 9.16 4.48
N GLU A 193 -14.42 8.93 4.23
CA GLU A 193 -15.23 9.81 3.39
C GLU A 193 -15.36 11.22 4.00
N GLY A 194 -15.56 11.29 5.34
CA GLY A 194 -15.57 12.57 6.06
C GLY A 194 -14.25 13.33 5.97
N LEU A 195 -13.13 12.62 5.89
CA LEU A 195 -11.78 13.18 5.68
C LEU A 195 -11.47 13.48 4.21
N ARG A 196 -12.38 13.17 3.27
CA ARG A 196 -12.28 13.43 1.85
C ARG A 196 -11.03 12.78 1.21
N VAL A 197 -10.81 11.50 1.49
CA VAL A 197 -9.83 10.70 0.75
C VAL A 197 -10.34 10.45 -0.67
N ASP A 198 -9.45 10.16 -1.61
CA ASP A 198 -9.81 9.99 -3.03
C ASP A 198 -10.23 8.55 -3.37
N ALA A 199 -9.76 7.58 -2.60
CA ALA A 199 -10.18 6.18 -2.64
C ALA A 199 -9.89 5.51 -1.30
N LEU A 200 -10.59 4.43 -1.01
CA LEU A 200 -10.39 3.64 0.20
C LEU A 200 -10.47 2.13 -0.10
N GLY A 201 -10.02 1.30 0.83
CA GLY A 201 -10.10 -0.12 0.59
C GLY A 201 -9.47 -1.01 1.65
N VAL A 202 -9.08 -2.20 1.21
CA VAL A 202 -8.51 -3.24 2.07
C VAL A 202 -7.25 -3.83 1.44
N ASN A 203 -6.23 -4.07 2.26
CA ASN A 203 -5.03 -4.76 1.83
C ASN A 203 -4.49 -5.67 2.93
N CYS A 204 -3.60 -6.59 2.56
CA CYS A 204 -2.84 -7.44 3.46
C CYS A 204 -3.69 -8.30 4.42
N GLY A 205 -3.03 -9.08 5.30
CA GLY A 205 -3.63 -9.91 6.34
C GLY A 205 -4.38 -11.15 5.84
N LEU A 206 -5.17 -11.01 4.80
CA LEU A 206 -6.05 -12.02 4.24
C LEU A 206 -5.72 -12.30 2.76
N GLY A 207 -6.09 -13.50 2.29
CA GLY A 207 -6.11 -13.84 0.88
C GLY A 207 -7.41 -13.37 0.19
N PRO A 208 -7.49 -13.46 -1.16
CA PRO A 208 -8.64 -12.99 -1.92
C PRO A 208 -9.98 -13.54 -1.42
N LYS A 209 -10.07 -14.86 -1.18
CA LYS A 209 -11.31 -15.53 -0.74
C LYS A 209 -11.81 -15.02 0.62
N GLN A 210 -10.89 -14.84 1.57
CA GLN A 210 -11.22 -14.37 2.92
C GLN A 210 -11.65 -12.89 2.92
N MET A 211 -11.22 -12.10 1.95
CA MET A 211 -11.61 -10.68 1.83
C MET A 211 -13.03 -10.47 1.27
N HIS A 212 -13.65 -11.47 0.62
CA HIS A 212 -14.97 -11.34 -0.02
C HIS A 212 -16.05 -10.68 0.88
N PRO A 213 -16.25 -11.10 2.15
CA PRO A 213 -17.26 -10.46 3.01
C PRO A 213 -16.97 -8.98 3.29
N ILE A 214 -15.69 -8.62 3.44
CA ILE A 214 -15.23 -7.25 3.67
C ILE A 214 -15.46 -6.42 2.42
N ILE A 215 -15.05 -6.91 1.26
CA ILE A 215 -15.24 -6.24 -0.04
C ILE A 215 -16.72 -6.02 -0.31
N LYS A 216 -17.55 -7.05 -0.11
CA LYS A 216 -19.01 -6.93 -0.26
C LYS A 216 -19.56 -5.81 0.63
N ARG A 217 -19.09 -5.69 1.88
CA ARG A 217 -19.54 -4.61 2.76
C ARG A 217 -19.03 -3.25 2.28
N LEU A 218 -17.76 -3.13 1.88
CA LEU A 218 -17.20 -1.91 1.31
C LEU A 218 -18.02 -1.41 0.12
N THR A 219 -18.35 -2.30 -0.85
CA THR A 219 -19.12 -1.92 -2.04
C THR A 219 -20.56 -1.50 -1.74
N GLN A 220 -21.11 -1.90 -0.60
CA GLN A 220 -22.45 -1.49 -0.16
C GLN A 220 -22.49 -0.14 0.56
N VAL A 221 -21.41 0.25 1.23
CA VAL A 221 -21.42 1.41 2.13
C VAL A 221 -20.55 2.57 1.66
N SER A 222 -19.57 2.33 0.77
CA SER A 222 -18.70 3.38 0.26
C SER A 222 -19.28 4.04 -0.99
N SER A 223 -19.16 5.37 -1.05
CA SER A 223 -19.41 6.17 -2.25
C SER A 223 -18.12 6.43 -3.06
N LEU A 224 -16.96 6.06 -2.50
CA LEU A 224 -15.65 6.24 -3.13
C LEU A 224 -15.20 4.97 -3.88
N PRO A 225 -14.28 5.10 -4.85
CA PRO A 225 -13.61 3.96 -5.47
C PRO A 225 -12.93 3.06 -4.43
N ILE A 226 -13.02 1.73 -4.63
CA ILE A 226 -12.52 0.74 -3.70
C ILE A 226 -11.25 0.10 -4.25
N ILE A 227 -10.23 0.02 -3.39
CA ILE A 227 -8.93 -0.63 -3.64
C ILE A 227 -8.90 -1.96 -2.91
N VAL A 228 -8.45 -3.03 -3.59
CA VAL A 228 -8.30 -4.36 -3.00
C VAL A 228 -6.95 -4.95 -3.37
N ASN A 229 -6.05 -5.06 -2.39
CA ASN A 229 -4.71 -5.61 -2.54
C ASN A 229 -4.49 -6.79 -1.56
N PRO A 230 -4.97 -8.01 -1.87
CA PRO A 230 -4.84 -9.16 -0.99
C PRO A 230 -3.44 -9.77 -1.02
N ASN A 231 -3.14 -10.59 -0.02
CA ASN A 231 -1.98 -11.47 -0.06
C ASN A 231 -2.19 -12.61 -1.07
N ALA A 232 -1.11 -13.23 -1.54
CA ALA A 232 -1.18 -14.45 -2.33
C ALA A 232 -1.55 -15.69 -1.47
N GLY A 233 -2.65 -15.58 -0.72
CA GLY A 233 -3.12 -16.55 0.27
C GLY A 233 -2.82 -16.15 1.70
N LEU A 234 -3.03 -17.09 2.64
CA LEU A 234 -2.71 -16.88 4.04
C LEU A 234 -1.22 -17.20 4.31
N PRO A 235 -0.54 -16.42 5.16
CA PRO A 235 0.85 -16.69 5.48
C PRO A 235 0.99 -18.02 6.23
N ARG A 236 1.94 -18.85 5.81
CA ARG A 236 2.32 -20.10 6.48
C ARG A 236 3.80 -20.09 6.78
N SER A 237 4.20 -20.77 7.85
CA SER A 237 5.62 -20.95 8.18
C SER A 237 6.11 -22.28 7.63
N GLU A 238 7.09 -22.24 6.73
CA GLU A 238 7.79 -23.41 6.22
C GLU A 238 9.30 -23.23 6.40
N ASN A 239 9.93 -24.13 7.14
CA ASN A 239 11.37 -24.06 7.44
C ASN A 239 11.85 -22.71 8.00
N GLY A 240 11.01 -22.05 8.81
CA GLY A 240 11.32 -20.75 9.41
C GLY A 240 11.16 -19.55 8.46
N LYS A 241 10.62 -19.77 7.26
CA LYS A 241 10.28 -18.71 6.30
C LYS A 241 8.76 -18.58 6.19
N THR A 242 8.28 -17.36 5.99
CA THR A 242 6.88 -17.10 5.62
C THR A 242 6.71 -17.40 4.13
N VAL A 243 5.75 -18.26 3.80
CA VAL A 243 5.37 -18.61 2.44
C VAL A 243 3.89 -18.36 2.20
N PHE A 244 3.55 -18.10 0.94
CA PHE A 244 2.19 -17.89 0.47
C PHE A 244 1.91 -18.95 -0.61
N ASP A 245 0.68 -19.45 -0.70
CA ASP A 245 0.37 -20.68 -1.42
C ASP A 245 -0.52 -20.50 -2.66
N ILE A 246 -0.98 -19.30 -2.94
CA ILE A 246 -1.77 -19.03 -4.14
C ILE A 246 -0.82 -18.69 -5.30
N ALA A 247 -0.81 -19.55 -6.31
CA ALA A 247 -0.01 -19.35 -7.51
C ALA A 247 -0.60 -18.22 -8.41
N PRO A 248 0.21 -17.62 -9.32
CA PRO A 248 -0.22 -16.50 -10.14
C PRO A 248 -1.52 -16.72 -10.92
N ALA A 249 -1.72 -17.91 -11.51
CA ALA A 249 -2.94 -18.22 -12.26
C ALA A 249 -4.19 -18.29 -11.36
N GLU A 250 -4.09 -18.95 -10.21
CA GLU A 250 -5.21 -19.01 -9.24
C GLU A 250 -5.49 -17.63 -8.66
N PHE A 251 -4.45 -16.84 -8.37
CA PHE A 251 -4.62 -15.46 -7.90
C PHE A 251 -5.40 -14.62 -8.91
N SER A 252 -5.03 -14.70 -10.19
CA SER A 252 -5.71 -13.99 -11.28
C SER A 252 -7.19 -14.38 -11.38
N ASP A 253 -7.55 -15.67 -11.25
CA ASP A 253 -8.93 -16.12 -11.24
C ASP A 253 -9.73 -15.51 -10.08
N LEU A 254 -9.14 -15.49 -8.89
CA LEU A 254 -9.76 -14.90 -7.70
C LEU A 254 -9.90 -13.38 -7.79
N MET A 255 -8.93 -12.70 -8.42
CA MET A 255 -9.01 -11.25 -8.63
C MET A 255 -10.09 -10.89 -9.67
N GLU A 256 -10.35 -11.74 -10.67
CA GLU A 256 -11.50 -11.58 -11.56
C GLU A 256 -12.83 -11.68 -10.81
N GLU A 257 -12.95 -12.63 -9.86
CA GLU A 257 -14.14 -12.70 -8.99
C GLU A 257 -14.35 -11.41 -8.20
N ILE A 258 -13.25 -10.84 -7.62
CA ILE A 258 -13.28 -9.57 -6.90
C ILE A 258 -13.68 -8.41 -7.82
N ALA A 259 -13.13 -8.38 -9.03
CA ALA A 259 -13.53 -7.41 -10.06
C ALA A 259 -15.03 -7.44 -10.34
N GLY A 260 -15.59 -8.66 -10.45
CA GLY A 260 -17.03 -8.89 -10.59
C GLY A 260 -17.91 -8.37 -9.44
N MET A 261 -17.32 -8.08 -8.28
CA MET A 261 -17.98 -7.43 -7.15
C MET A 261 -18.11 -5.90 -7.28
N GLY A 262 -17.62 -5.32 -8.37
CA GLY A 262 -17.66 -3.86 -8.62
C GLY A 262 -16.41 -3.12 -8.16
N VAL A 263 -15.31 -3.82 -7.91
CA VAL A 263 -14.00 -3.24 -7.58
C VAL A 263 -13.22 -2.99 -8.87
N GLN A 264 -12.74 -1.78 -9.07
CA GLN A 264 -11.97 -1.40 -10.26
C GLN A 264 -10.50 -1.02 -9.97
N ALA A 265 -10.09 -1.02 -8.71
CA ALA A 265 -8.71 -0.76 -8.31
C ALA A 265 -8.16 -2.01 -7.60
N LEU A 266 -7.27 -2.73 -8.28
CA LEU A 266 -6.82 -4.06 -7.91
C LEU A 266 -5.29 -4.08 -7.84
N GLY A 267 -4.76 -4.85 -6.91
CA GLY A 267 -3.33 -5.08 -6.78
C GLY A 267 -3.03 -6.30 -5.94
N GLY A 268 -1.86 -6.32 -5.36
CA GLY A 268 -1.45 -7.39 -4.45
C GLY A 268 -0.75 -6.86 -3.21
N CYS A 269 -0.51 -7.73 -2.25
CA CYS A 269 0.28 -7.46 -1.07
C CYS A 269 1.27 -8.63 -0.84
N CYS A 270 1.51 -9.05 0.37
CA CYS A 270 2.51 -10.08 0.69
C CYS A 270 2.35 -11.35 -0.15
N GLY A 271 3.47 -11.86 -0.65
CA GLY A 271 3.54 -13.06 -1.48
C GLY A 271 3.17 -12.88 -2.95
N THR A 272 2.59 -11.74 -3.34
CA THR A 272 2.35 -11.46 -4.76
C THR A 272 3.63 -10.98 -5.45
N THR A 273 3.79 -11.36 -6.71
CA THR A 273 4.94 -11.05 -7.56
C THR A 273 4.49 -10.32 -8.82
N PRO A 274 5.39 -9.75 -9.62
CA PRO A 274 5.04 -9.17 -10.91
C PRO A 274 4.24 -10.10 -11.81
N GLU A 275 4.50 -11.41 -11.75
CA GLU A 275 3.75 -12.42 -12.53
C GLU A 275 2.29 -12.55 -12.09
N HIS A 276 2.00 -12.44 -10.78
CA HIS A 276 0.62 -12.40 -10.26
C HIS A 276 -0.15 -11.23 -10.87
N LEU A 277 0.46 -10.07 -10.89
CA LEU A 277 -0.18 -8.85 -11.40
C LEU A 277 -0.30 -8.89 -12.93
N ARG A 278 0.73 -9.35 -13.64
CA ARG A 278 0.70 -9.50 -15.10
C ARG A 278 -0.49 -10.37 -15.54
N LEU A 279 -0.65 -11.57 -14.95
CA LEU A 279 -1.77 -12.45 -15.29
C LEU A 279 -3.13 -11.85 -14.91
N THR A 280 -3.20 -11.09 -13.82
CA THR A 280 -4.43 -10.39 -13.41
C THR A 280 -4.79 -9.28 -14.41
N ILE A 281 -3.82 -8.55 -14.91
CA ILE A 281 -4.02 -7.45 -15.87
C ILE A 281 -4.40 -7.95 -17.27
N GLU A 282 -3.80 -9.07 -17.70
CA GLU A 282 -4.07 -9.69 -19.00
C GLU A 282 -5.47 -10.33 -19.10
N LYS A 283 -6.13 -10.57 -17.97
CA LYS A 283 -7.44 -11.21 -17.89
C LYS A 283 -8.59 -10.21 -17.95
#